data_e551c5450ef4ecd86c80138b56afe2c9
#
_entry.id   e551c5450ef4ecd86c80138b56afe2c9
#
_cell.length_a   1.000
_cell.length_b   1.000
_cell.length_c   1.000
_cell.angle_alpha   90.00
_cell.angle_beta   90.00
_cell.angle_gamma   90.00
#
_symmetry.space_group_name_H-M   'P 1'
#
loop_
_entity.id
_entity.type
_entity.pdbx_description
1 polymer ?
#
loop_
_entity_poly.entity_id
_entity_poly.type
_entity_poly.pdbx_seq_one_letter_code
_entity_poly.pdbx_strand_id
1 'polypeptide(L)'
;MISWPNFIAQLFNGLALGALLALISSGLTIIYGTLGVLNLAHGAMFMLGGYAGYVAYTYTDSFIIAVIAGSAFVMVLGVLMERVIIRHFYHRPHEDQLLVTFGLSICFVEIARFFFGSLSKTIPPPPPFSGITSLGFMFYPTYRLAAVGIIAVALLALFLVLYRTRLGMIVRAGIEDAVMVESLGINVYRVFMIVFGIGAMAAGFAGIINAPIASLTPDMGEAILVQTFVVVVIGGVGSFPGAVLGGLIAGEIISITSMINPGYAYVMLFAVMTLVLVVRPHGLLGTRGRE
;
A
#
# COMPACT_ATOMS: atom_id res chain seq x y z
N MET A 1 34.55 -1.90 2.49
CA MET A 1 34.49 -2.13 1.02
C MET A 1 33.15 -2.76 0.69
N ILE A 2 32.42 -2.19 -0.27
CA ILE A 2 31.17 -2.74 -0.75
C ILE A 2 31.51 -3.96 -1.61
N SER A 3 31.18 -5.17 -1.16
CA SER A 3 31.36 -6.38 -1.96
C SER A 3 30.26 -6.48 -3.02
N TRP A 4 30.59 -6.97 -4.20
CA TRP A 4 29.62 -7.13 -5.29
C TRP A 4 28.40 -7.98 -4.92
N PRO A 5 28.53 -9.12 -4.18
CA PRO A 5 27.38 -9.87 -3.69
C PRO A 5 26.45 -9.07 -2.76
N ASN A 6 27.01 -8.23 -1.90
CA ASN A 6 26.21 -7.38 -1.00
C ASN A 6 25.41 -6.32 -1.77
N PHE A 7 26.00 -5.73 -2.82
CA PHE A 7 25.29 -4.78 -3.67
C PHE A 7 24.10 -5.42 -4.37
N ILE A 8 24.29 -6.60 -4.95
CA ILE A 8 23.20 -7.35 -5.59
C ILE A 8 22.12 -7.75 -4.57
N ALA A 9 22.51 -8.17 -3.35
CA ALA A 9 21.56 -8.47 -2.28
C ALA A 9 20.69 -7.22 -1.94
N GLN A 10 21.28 -6.04 -1.96
CA GLN A 10 20.52 -4.80 -1.72
C GLN A 10 19.57 -4.44 -2.87
N LEU A 11 19.91 -4.74 -4.12
CA LEU A 11 18.97 -4.59 -5.23
C LEU A 11 17.75 -5.50 -5.05
N PHE A 12 17.94 -6.76 -4.65
CA PHE A 12 16.81 -7.65 -4.34
C PHE A 12 16.00 -7.17 -3.12
N ASN A 13 16.65 -6.63 -2.09
CA ASN A 13 15.96 -6.03 -0.94
C ASN A 13 15.17 -4.79 -1.37
N GLY A 14 15.75 -3.94 -2.22
CA GLY A 14 15.10 -2.76 -2.80
C GLY A 14 13.89 -3.14 -3.63
N LEU A 15 14.02 -4.17 -4.47
CA LEU A 15 12.91 -4.71 -5.26
C LEU A 15 11.77 -5.24 -4.37
N ALA A 16 12.09 -5.98 -3.31
CA ALA A 16 11.08 -6.50 -2.38
C ALA A 16 10.34 -5.38 -1.63
N LEU A 17 11.08 -4.42 -1.09
CA LEU A 17 10.50 -3.24 -0.43
C LEU A 17 9.72 -2.38 -1.43
N GLY A 18 10.29 -2.18 -2.62
CA GLY A 18 9.67 -1.39 -3.69
C GLY A 18 8.37 -2.00 -4.19
N ALA A 19 8.29 -3.32 -4.34
CA ALA A 19 7.06 -4.02 -4.69
C ALA A 19 5.99 -3.82 -3.60
N LEU A 20 6.36 -3.93 -2.31
CA LEU A 20 5.47 -3.69 -1.19
C LEU A 20 4.93 -2.25 -1.21
N LEU A 21 5.81 -1.27 -1.33
CA LEU A 21 5.45 0.15 -1.44
C LEU A 21 4.56 0.41 -2.66
N ALA A 22 4.87 -0.20 -3.80
CA ALA A 22 4.06 -0.10 -5.01
C ALA A 22 2.62 -0.58 -4.78
N LEU A 23 2.43 -1.70 -4.08
CA LEU A 23 1.11 -2.24 -3.81
C LEU A 23 0.29 -1.34 -2.88
N ILE A 24 0.89 -0.90 -1.76
CA ILE A 24 0.22 -0.01 -0.81
C ILE A 24 -0.12 1.33 -1.49
N SER A 25 0.85 1.91 -2.19
CA SER A 25 0.67 3.19 -2.90
C SER A 25 -0.34 3.09 -4.03
N SER A 26 -0.43 1.94 -4.71
CA SER A 26 -1.45 1.69 -5.72
C SER A 26 -2.85 1.72 -5.11
N GLY A 27 -3.04 1.10 -3.92
CA GLY A 27 -4.30 1.17 -3.18
C GLY A 27 -4.69 2.60 -2.82
N LEU A 28 -3.75 3.39 -2.28
CA LEU A 28 -3.97 4.79 -1.93
C LEU A 28 -4.26 5.65 -3.18
N THR A 29 -3.52 5.42 -4.25
CA THR A 29 -3.68 6.12 -5.54
C THR A 29 -5.04 5.85 -6.18
N ILE A 30 -5.56 4.62 -6.08
CA ILE A 30 -6.91 4.27 -6.55
C ILE A 30 -7.97 5.03 -5.76
N ILE A 31 -7.86 5.06 -4.43
CA ILE A 31 -8.78 5.80 -3.56
C ILE A 31 -8.75 7.29 -3.91
N TYR A 32 -7.56 7.89 -3.91
CA TYR A 32 -7.42 9.32 -4.19
C TYR A 32 -7.86 9.69 -5.61
N GLY A 33 -7.42 8.93 -6.60
CA GLY A 33 -7.76 9.19 -8.01
C GLY A 33 -9.25 9.09 -8.31
N THR A 34 -10.01 8.32 -7.50
CA THR A 34 -11.46 8.12 -7.69
C THR A 34 -12.29 9.09 -6.85
N LEU A 35 -11.91 9.29 -5.61
CA LEU A 35 -12.71 9.99 -4.60
C LEU A 35 -12.19 11.38 -4.26
N GLY A 36 -10.95 11.71 -4.67
CA GLY A 36 -10.26 12.93 -4.26
C GLY A 36 -9.90 12.97 -2.77
N VAL A 37 -10.03 11.85 -2.05
CA VAL A 37 -9.83 11.76 -0.61
C VAL A 37 -8.44 11.23 -0.28
N LEU A 38 -7.62 12.04 0.40
CA LEU A 38 -6.36 11.61 0.99
C LEU A 38 -6.65 10.84 2.29
N ASN A 39 -6.44 9.54 2.26
CA ASN A 39 -6.73 8.67 3.41
C ASN A 39 -5.49 8.45 4.27
N LEU A 40 -5.33 9.22 5.35
CA LEU A 40 -4.24 9.04 6.32
C LEU A 40 -4.37 7.76 7.16
N ALA A 41 -5.55 7.14 7.23
CA ALA A 41 -5.71 5.84 7.86
C ALA A 41 -5.21 4.66 7.00
N HIS A 42 -4.69 4.91 5.80
CA HIS A 42 -4.25 3.86 4.89
C HIS A 42 -3.09 3.02 5.46
N GLY A 43 -2.16 3.66 6.18
CA GLY A 43 -1.10 2.95 6.90
C GLY A 43 -1.64 2.09 8.05
N ALA A 44 -2.63 2.58 8.79
CA ALA A 44 -3.29 1.77 9.82
C ALA A 44 -4.04 0.57 9.23
N MET A 45 -4.58 0.69 8.01
CA MET A 45 -5.18 -0.45 7.29
C MET A 45 -4.15 -1.52 6.94
N PHE A 46 -2.94 -1.12 6.54
CA PHE A 46 -1.82 -2.05 6.36
C PHE A 46 -1.50 -2.80 7.66
N MET A 47 -1.37 -2.10 8.78
CA MET A 47 -1.16 -2.69 10.10
C MET A 47 -2.29 -3.65 10.48
N LEU A 48 -3.55 -3.23 10.37
CA LEU A 48 -4.71 -4.04 10.72
C LEU A 48 -4.82 -5.30 9.87
N GLY A 49 -4.44 -5.26 8.59
CA GLY A 49 -4.35 -6.44 7.73
C GLY A 49 -3.35 -7.47 8.26
N GLY A 50 -2.17 -6.99 8.68
CA GLY A 50 -1.17 -7.83 9.33
C GLY A 50 -1.69 -8.49 10.60
N TYR A 51 -2.32 -7.72 11.51
CA TYR A 51 -2.86 -8.25 12.76
C TYR A 51 -4.04 -9.20 12.56
N ALA A 52 -4.99 -8.87 11.66
CA ALA A 52 -6.10 -9.77 11.35
C ALA A 52 -5.61 -11.09 10.74
N GLY A 53 -4.61 -11.01 9.85
CA GLY A 53 -3.93 -12.18 9.31
C GLY A 53 -3.19 -12.97 10.40
N TYR A 54 -2.53 -12.30 11.33
CA TYR A 54 -1.88 -12.96 12.48
C TYR A 54 -2.89 -13.75 13.32
N VAL A 55 -4.04 -13.16 13.63
CA VAL A 55 -5.12 -13.85 14.36
C VAL A 55 -5.57 -15.09 13.59
N ALA A 56 -5.87 -14.95 12.30
CA ALA A 56 -6.29 -16.08 11.48
C ALA A 56 -5.20 -17.18 11.42
N TYR A 57 -3.93 -16.79 11.30
CA TYR A 57 -2.81 -17.73 11.33
C TYR A 57 -2.71 -18.49 12.65
N THR A 58 -2.88 -17.81 13.78
CA THR A 58 -2.79 -18.40 15.12
C THR A 58 -3.84 -19.50 15.34
N TYR A 59 -5.04 -19.36 14.73
CA TYR A 59 -6.11 -20.35 14.86
C TYR A 59 -6.07 -21.46 13.81
N THR A 60 -5.50 -21.21 12.62
CA THR A 60 -5.61 -22.14 11.49
C THR A 60 -4.29 -22.75 11.05
N ASP A 61 -3.17 -22.19 11.53
CA ASP A 61 -1.79 -22.52 11.12
C ASP A 61 -1.59 -22.47 9.58
N SER A 62 -2.47 -21.73 8.89
CA SER A 62 -2.48 -21.61 7.44
C SER A 62 -2.20 -20.19 6.99
N PHE A 63 -1.08 -19.98 6.28
CA PHE A 63 -0.73 -18.68 5.74
C PHE A 63 -1.72 -18.20 4.65
N ILE A 64 -2.28 -19.12 3.87
CA ILE A 64 -3.26 -18.77 2.84
C ILE A 64 -4.54 -18.23 3.48
N ILE A 65 -5.03 -18.88 4.55
CA ILE A 65 -6.20 -18.39 5.29
C ILE A 65 -5.89 -17.04 5.93
N ALA A 66 -4.69 -16.86 6.49
CA ALA A 66 -4.24 -15.58 7.04
C ALA A 66 -4.28 -14.45 6.00
N VAL A 67 -3.80 -14.71 4.78
CA VAL A 67 -3.82 -13.73 3.68
C VAL A 67 -5.25 -13.38 3.29
N ILE A 68 -6.12 -14.36 3.12
CA ILE A 68 -7.52 -14.13 2.75
C ILE A 68 -8.25 -13.36 3.86
N ALA A 69 -8.11 -13.80 5.11
CA ALA A 69 -8.79 -13.20 6.26
C ALA A 69 -8.32 -11.76 6.53
N GLY A 70 -7.01 -11.52 6.51
CA GLY A 70 -6.45 -10.18 6.71
C GLY A 70 -6.88 -9.20 5.62
N SER A 71 -6.84 -9.63 4.36
CA SER A 71 -7.26 -8.81 3.22
C SER A 71 -8.77 -8.54 3.23
N ALA A 72 -9.58 -9.57 3.48
CA ALA A 72 -11.03 -9.45 3.53
C ALA A 72 -11.50 -8.58 4.70
N PHE A 73 -10.88 -8.73 5.87
CA PHE A 73 -11.16 -7.89 7.04
C PHE A 73 -10.96 -6.41 6.72
N VAL A 74 -9.82 -6.06 6.12
CA VAL A 74 -9.52 -4.66 5.79
C VAL A 74 -10.41 -4.16 4.65
N MET A 75 -10.79 -5.01 3.69
CA MET A 75 -11.77 -4.65 2.67
C MET A 75 -13.12 -4.27 3.29
N VAL A 76 -13.63 -5.10 4.19
CA VAL A 76 -14.91 -4.84 4.90
C VAL A 76 -14.80 -3.58 5.75
N LEU A 77 -13.69 -3.41 6.47
CA LEU A 77 -13.43 -2.21 7.27
C LEU A 77 -13.39 -0.95 6.40
N GLY A 78 -12.73 -1.01 5.24
CA GLY A 78 -12.68 0.08 4.27
C GLY A 78 -14.07 0.44 3.75
N VAL A 79 -14.88 -0.56 3.36
CA VAL A 79 -16.26 -0.36 2.94
C VAL A 79 -17.10 0.29 4.04
N LEU A 80 -16.97 -0.17 5.29
CA LEU A 80 -17.67 0.41 6.43
C LEU A 80 -17.23 1.84 6.70
N MET A 81 -15.92 2.09 6.68
CA MET A 81 -15.33 3.42 6.89
C MET A 81 -15.81 4.40 5.82
N GLU A 82 -15.83 4.00 4.54
CA GLU A 82 -16.37 4.83 3.47
C GLU A 82 -17.84 5.13 3.71
N ARG A 83 -18.66 4.11 3.95
CA ARG A 83 -20.11 4.25 4.05
C ARG A 83 -20.55 5.08 5.26
N VAL A 84 -19.88 4.91 6.40
CA VAL A 84 -20.30 5.50 7.68
C VAL A 84 -19.65 6.87 7.89
N ILE A 85 -18.41 7.06 7.42
CA ILE A 85 -17.62 8.25 7.77
C ILE A 85 -17.25 9.03 6.50
N ILE A 86 -16.44 8.47 5.60
CA ILE A 86 -15.78 9.24 4.52
C ILE A 86 -16.79 9.85 3.57
N ARG A 87 -17.89 9.16 3.27
CA ARG A 87 -18.96 9.65 2.40
C ARG A 87 -19.51 11.01 2.81
N HIS A 88 -19.58 11.31 4.11
CA HIS A 88 -20.09 12.58 4.61
C HIS A 88 -19.10 13.74 4.40
N PHE A 89 -17.85 13.43 4.01
CA PHE A 89 -16.79 14.40 3.80
C PHE A 89 -16.46 14.64 2.32
N TYR A 90 -17.13 14.01 1.35
CA TYR A 90 -16.84 14.20 -0.08
C TYR A 90 -16.97 15.66 -0.55
N HIS A 91 -17.88 16.41 0.05
CA HIS A 91 -18.12 17.82 -0.27
C HIS A 91 -17.50 18.79 0.75
N ARG A 92 -16.71 18.28 1.68
CA ARG A 92 -15.99 19.06 2.67
C ARG A 92 -14.60 19.43 2.17
N PRO A 93 -13.99 20.51 2.72
CA PRO A 93 -12.60 20.85 2.42
C PRO A 93 -11.66 19.68 2.67
N HIS A 94 -10.54 19.65 1.95
CA HIS A 94 -9.56 18.56 2.08
C HIS A 94 -8.98 18.46 3.50
N GLU A 95 -8.90 19.57 4.23
CA GLU A 95 -8.42 19.62 5.61
C GLU A 95 -9.31 18.80 6.54
N ASP A 96 -10.64 18.87 6.39
CA ASP A 96 -11.58 18.07 7.17
C ASP A 96 -11.43 16.57 6.89
N GLN A 97 -11.18 16.19 5.63
CA GLN A 97 -10.95 14.81 5.23
C GLN A 97 -9.64 14.27 5.83
N LEU A 98 -8.58 15.08 5.81
CA LEU A 98 -7.29 14.73 6.43
C LEU A 98 -7.44 14.54 7.93
N LEU A 99 -8.12 15.47 8.60
CA LEU A 99 -8.29 15.43 10.05
C LEU A 99 -9.07 14.19 10.49
N VAL A 100 -10.17 13.86 9.81
CA VAL A 100 -10.99 12.69 10.14
C VAL A 100 -10.24 11.38 9.89
N THR A 101 -9.51 11.26 8.76
CA THR A 101 -8.76 10.05 8.46
C THR A 101 -7.54 9.89 9.37
N PHE A 102 -6.93 10.98 9.80
CA PHE A 102 -5.87 10.97 10.82
C PHE A 102 -6.41 10.53 12.17
N GLY A 103 -7.54 11.08 12.62
CA GLY A 103 -8.19 10.64 13.85
C GLY A 103 -8.53 9.14 13.84
N LEU A 104 -9.04 8.62 12.70
CA LEU A 104 -9.29 7.20 12.52
C LEU A 104 -8.01 6.37 12.57
N SER A 105 -6.90 6.88 12.01
CA SER A 105 -5.60 6.21 12.10
C SER A 105 -5.17 6.01 13.54
N ILE A 106 -5.26 7.05 14.36
CA ILE A 106 -4.94 6.97 15.80
C ILE A 106 -5.85 5.97 16.50
N CYS A 107 -7.16 6.04 16.26
CA CYS A 107 -8.10 5.08 16.86
C CYS A 107 -7.75 3.63 16.50
N PHE A 108 -7.42 3.35 15.25
CA PHE A 108 -7.04 2.01 14.81
C PHE A 108 -5.74 1.53 15.44
N VAL A 109 -4.75 2.40 15.59
CA VAL A 109 -3.48 2.08 16.26
C VAL A 109 -3.73 1.77 17.74
N GLU A 110 -4.51 2.59 18.43
CA GLU A 110 -4.81 2.36 19.86
C GLU A 110 -5.68 1.11 20.08
N ILE A 111 -6.63 0.84 19.19
CA ILE A 111 -7.41 -0.42 19.21
C ILE A 111 -6.47 -1.63 19.03
N ALA A 112 -5.54 -1.57 18.07
CA ALA A 112 -4.57 -2.64 17.89
C ALA A 112 -3.67 -2.80 19.12
N ARG A 113 -3.21 -1.71 19.73
CA ARG A 113 -2.40 -1.69 20.94
C ARG A 113 -3.16 -2.27 22.15
N PHE A 114 -4.45 -1.97 22.27
CA PHE A 114 -5.31 -2.50 23.32
C PHE A 114 -5.46 -4.03 23.24
N PHE A 115 -5.69 -4.58 22.04
CA PHE A 115 -5.93 -6.03 21.87
C PHE A 115 -4.64 -6.85 21.79
N PHE A 116 -3.58 -6.35 21.20
CA PHE A 116 -2.35 -7.09 20.91
C PHE A 116 -1.17 -6.68 21.79
N GLY A 117 -1.29 -5.57 22.54
CA GLY A 117 -0.20 -4.99 23.32
C GLY A 117 0.85 -4.31 22.44
N SER A 118 1.93 -3.85 23.07
CA SER A 118 3.06 -3.18 22.37
C SER A 118 4.15 -4.15 21.92
N LEU A 119 4.08 -5.43 22.31
CA LEU A 119 5.06 -6.43 21.90
C LEU A 119 4.87 -6.82 20.44
N SER A 120 6.00 -6.92 19.72
CA SER A 120 5.97 -7.34 18.32
C SER A 120 5.45 -8.78 18.17
N LYS A 121 4.64 -9.00 17.13
CA LYS A 121 4.18 -10.32 16.70
C LYS A 121 4.86 -10.71 15.40
N THR A 122 5.09 -12.00 15.21
CA THR A 122 5.72 -12.53 13.99
C THR A 122 4.89 -13.66 13.42
N ILE A 123 4.87 -13.80 12.11
CA ILE A 123 4.34 -14.96 11.40
C ILE A 123 5.53 -15.62 10.72
N PRO A 124 5.77 -16.93 10.90
CA PRO A 124 6.84 -17.61 10.19
C PRO A 124 6.53 -17.67 8.69
N PRO A 125 7.55 -17.65 7.82
CA PRO A 125 7.34 -17.91 6.39
C PRO A 125 6.69 -19.28 6.18
N PRO A 126 5.73 -19.41 5.24
CA PRO A 126 5.07 -20.70 4.97
C PRO A 126 6.07 -21.73 4.49
N PRO A 127 5.89 -23.04 4.80
CA PRO A 127 6.86 -24.11 4.57
C PRO A 127 7.50 -24.16 3.16
N PRO A 128 6.76 -23.92 2.05
CA PRO A 128 7.37 -23.93 0.72
C PRO A 128 8.43 -22.83 0.51
N PHE A 129 8.39 -21.75 1.32
CA PHE A 129 9.22 -20.55 1.18
C PHE A 129 10.08 -20.27 2.42
N SER A 130 10.11 -21.16 3.41
CA SER A 130 10.87 -20.97 4.67
C SER A 130 12.38 -21.16 4.51
N GLY A 131 12.85 -21.60 3.33
CA GLY A 131 14.24 -21.88 3.05
C GLY A 131 15.05 -20.67 2.58
N ILE A 132 16.28 -20.98 2.18
CA ILE A 132 17.24 -20.05 1.58
C ILE A 132 17.53 -20.54 0.16
N THR A 133 17.34 -19.67 -0.82
CA THR A 133 17.66 -19.95 -2.23
C THR A 133 19.09 -19.56 -2.53
N SER A 134 19.89 -20.50 -3.07
CA SER A 134 21.22 -20.21 -3.61
C SER A 134 21.09 -19.64 -5.03
N LEU A 135 21.55 -18.41 -5.21
CA LEU A 135 21.63 -17.74 -6.52
C LEU A 135 23.01 -17.93 -7.19
N GLY A 136 23.81 -18.90 -6.69
CA GLY A 136 25.15 -19.21 -7.21
C GLY A 136 26.24 -18.33 -6.61
N PHE A 137 26.03 -17.05 -6.49
CA PHE A 137 26.98 -16.06 -5.93
C PHE A 137 26.57 -15.52 -4.55
N MET A 138 25.33 -15.78 -4.11
CA MET A 138 24.82 -15.42 -2.80
C MET A 138 23.67 -16.31 -2.34
N PHE A 139 23.41 -16.30 -1.04
CA PHE A 139 22.22 -16.91 -0.42
C PHE A 139 21.18 -15.83 -0.13
N TYR A 140 19.92 -16.09 -0.51
CA TYR A 140 18.84 -15.10 -0.31
C TYR A 140 17.57 -15.77 0.25
N PRO A 141 16.84 -15.13 1.19
CA PRO A 141 15.62 -15.70 1.76
C PRO A 141 14.56 -15.97 0.68
N THR A 142 14.14 -17.23 0.53
CA THR A 142 13.19 -17.66 -0.49
C THR A 142 11.86 -16.90 -0.39
N TYR A 143 11.40 -16.63 0.84
CA TYR A 143 10.15 -15.90 1.06
C TYR A 143 10.15 -14.49 0.45
N ARG A 144 11.25 -13.75 0.50
CA ARG A 144 11.32 -12.40 -0.09
C ARG A 144 11.14 -12.43 -1.61
N LEU A 145 11.71 -13.44 -2.28
CA LEU A 145 11.50 -13.66 -3.73
C LEU A 145 10.05 -14.02 -4.03
N ALA A 146 9.47 -14.92 -3.24
CA ALA A 146 8.07 -15.29 -3.36
C ALA A 146 7.13 -14.10 -3.13
N ALA A 147 7.41 -13.26 -2.13
CA ALA A 147 6.64 -12.05 -1.84
C ALA A 147 6.60 -11.08 -3.02
N VAL A 148 7.74 -10.85 -3.69
CA VAL A 148 7.79 -10.04 -4.93
C VAL A 148 6.87 -10.62 -5.99
N GLY A 149 6.90 -11.93 -6.23
CA GLY A 149 6.03 -12.60 -7.20
C GLY A 149 4.54 -12.48 -6.83
N ILE A 150 4.21 -12.72 -5.57
CA ILE A 150 2.83 -12.60 -5.04
C ILE A 150 2.31 -11.16 -5.21
N ILE A 151 3.13 -10.18 -4.85
CA ILE A 151 2.78 -8.76 -4.99
C ILE A 151 2.63 -8.37 -6.46
N ALA A 152 3.49 -8.86 -7.35
CA ALA A 152 3.38 -8.60 -8.79
C ALA A 152 2.06 -9.15 -9.36
N VAL A 153 1.62 -10.34 -8.92
CA VAL A 153 0.31 -10.90 -9.29
C VAL A 153 -0.83 -10.04 -8.74
N ALA A 154 -0.73 -9.55 -7.49
CA ALA A 154 -1.72 -8.65 -6.91
C ALA A 154 -1.81 -7.31 -7.66
N LEU A 155 -0.68 -6.71 -8.02
CA LEU A 155 -0.62 -5.49 -8.83
C LEU A 155 -1.22 -5.72 -10.23
N LEU A 156 -0.93 -6.86 -10.86
CA LEU A 156 -1.53 -7.23 -12.13
C LEU A 156 -3.06 -7.39 -12.00
N ALA A 157 -3.53 -8.04 -10.94
CA ALA A 157 -4.97 -8.18 -10.68
C ALA A 157 -5.64 -6.81 -10.50
N LEU A 158 -5.05 -5.90 -9.73
CA LEU A 158 -5.54 -4.52 -9.58
C LEU A 158 -5.55 -3.77 -10.92
N PHE A 159 -4.48 -3.91 -11.71
CA PHE A 159 -4.43 -3.33 -13.06
C PHE A 159 -5.55 -3.85 -13.94
N LEU A 160 -5.79 -5.16 -13.96
CA LEU A 160 -6.87 -5.76 -14.76
C LEU A 160 -8.24 -5.29 -14.29
N VAL A 161 -8.47 -5.21 -12.97
CA VAL A 161 -9.74 -4.68 -12.41
C VAL A 161 -9.97 -3.25 -12.87
N LEU A 162 -8.96 -2.37 -12.80
CA LEU A 162 -9.10 -0.96 -13.16
C LEU A 162 -9.21 -0.72 -14.68
N TYR A 163 -8.45 -1.46 -15.49
CA TYR A 163 -8.34 -1.14 -16.92
C TYR A 163 -9.12 -2.07 -17.83
N ARG A 164 -9.52 -3.27 -17.37
CA ARG A 164 -10.17 -4.30 -18.20
C ARG A 164 -11.57 -4.67 -17.74
N THR A 165 -12.09 -4.17 -16.61
CA THR A 165 -13.42 -4.49 -16.13
C THR A 165 -14.43 -3.34 -16.31
N ARG A 166 -15.73 -3.68 -16.24
CA ARG A 166 -16.82 -2.70 -16.22
C ARG A 166 -16.72 -1.76 -15.01
N LEU A 167 -16.30 -2.27 -13.86
CA LEU A 167 -16.09 -1.45 -12.65
C LEU A 167 -15.07 -0.34 -12.92
N GLY A 168 -13.91 -0.67 -13.47
CA GLY A 168 -12.90 0.35 -13.80
C GLY A 168 -13.36 1.35 -14.87
N MET A 169 -14.21 0.92 -15.82
CA MET A 169 -14.82 1.83 -16.80
C MET A 169 -15.74 2.86 -16.10
N ILE A 170 -16.62 2.37 -15.22
CA ILE A 170 -17.56 3.22 -14.46
C ILE A 170 -16.79 4.17 -13.54
N VAL A 171 -15.73 3.69 -12.90
CA VAL A 171 -14.85 4.52 -12.05
C VAL A 171 -14.28 5.69 -12.85
N ARG A 172 -13.68 5.43 -14.01
CA ARG A 172 -13.09 6.49 -14.84
C ARG A 172 -14.15 7.48 -15.36
N ALA A 173 -15.32 6.98 -15.78
CA ALA A 173 -16.44 7.84 -16.17
C ALA A 173 -16.95 8.69 -15.00
N GLY A 174 -17.07 8.12 -13.80
CA GLY A 174 -17.52 8.82 -12.60
C GLY A 174 -16.55 9.89 -12.09
N ILE A 175 -15.24 9.71 -12.34
CA ILE A 175 -14.23 10.76 -12.09
C ILE A 175 -14.41 11.94 -13.06
N GLU A 176 -14.81 11.66 -14.29
CA GLU A 176 -15.03 12.70 -15.31
C GLU A 176 -16.33 13.46 -15.09
N ASP A 177 -17.43 12.74 -14.92
CA ASP A 177 -18.77 13.31 -14.70
C ASP A 177 -19.65 12.34 -13.92
N ALA A 178 -19.67 12.49 -12.59
CA ALA A 178 -20.50 11.66 -11.71
C ALA A 178 -21.99 11.84 -11.98
N VAL A 179 -22.44 13.06 -12.35
CA VAL A 179 -23.84 13.38 -12.62
C VAL A 179 -24.34 12.66 -13.89
N MET A 180 -23.49 12.63 -14.92
CA MET A 180 -23.80 11.90 -16.15
C MET A 180 -23.92 10.41 -15.88
N VAL A 181 -23.01 9.83 -15.08
CA VAL A 181 -23.04 8.40 -14.73
C VAL A 181 -24.29 8.05 -13.91
N GLU A 182 -24.69 8.94 -12.99
CA GLU A 182 -25.96 8.76 -12.23
C GLU A 182 -27.20 8.85 -13.12
N SER A 183 -27.18 9.72 -14.14
CA SER A 183 -28.26 9.84 -15.12
C SER A 183 -28.46 8.56 -15.96
N LEU A 184 -27.42 7.73 -16.09
CA LEU A 184 -27.48 6.40 -16.69
C LEU A 184 -28.01 5.32 -15.72
N GLY A 185 -28.47 5.70 -14.51
CA GLY A 185 -29.02 4.80 -13.50
C GLY A 185 -27.95 4.07 -12.66
N ILE A 186 -26.68 4.45 -12.76
CA ILE A 186 -25.60 3.85 -11.99
C ILE A 186 -25.41 4.60 -10.69
N ASN A 187 -25.48 3.89 -9.56
CA ASN A 187 -25.22 4.49 -8.25
C ASN A 187 -23.72 4.66 -8.02
N VAL A 188 -23.21 5.89 -8.23
CA VAL A 188 -21.79 6.24 -8.12
C VAL A 188 -21.26 6.01 -6.71
N TYR A 189 -22.05 6.28 -5.67
CA TYR A 189 -21.65 6.03 -4.29
C TYR A 189 -21.34 4.54 -4.00
N ARG A 190 -22.10 3.62 -4.61
CA ARG A 190 -21.79 2.17 -4.47
C ARG A 190 -20.47 1.81 -5.14
N VAL A 191 -20.18 2.42 -6.27
CA VAL A 191 -18.91 2.21 -6.99
C VAL A 191 -17.75 2.76 -6.17
N PHE A 192 -17.86 3.96 -5.63
CA PHE A 192 -16.86 4.58 -4.78
C PHE A 192 -16.58 3.74 -3.52
N MET A 193 -17.62 3.24 -2.88
CA MET A 193 -17.51 2.34 -1.73
C MET A 193 -16.72 1.06 -2.06
N ILE A 194 -16.99 0.43 -3.20
CA ILE A 194 -16.27 -0.78 -3.65
C ILE A 194 -14.80 -0.45 -3.93
N VAL A 195 -14.54 0.66 -4.61
CA VAL A 195 -13.18 1.11 -4.93
C VAL A 195 -12.37 1.41 -3.68
N PHE A 196 -12.99 2.07 -2.69
CA PHE A 196 -12.36 2.32 -1.40
C PHE A 196 -12.02 1.00 -0.69
N GLY A 197 -12.96 0.03 -0.71
CA GLY A 197 -12.73 -1.31 -0.18
C GLY A 197 -11.59 -2.05 -0.86
N ILE A 198 -11.49 -1.98 -2.20
CA ILE A 198 -10.40 -2.60 -2.97
C ILE A 198 -9.05 -1.95 -2.64
N GLY A 199 -9.00 -0.62 -2.56
CA GLY A 199 -7.77 0.09 -2.17
C GLY A 199 -7.34 -0.25 -0.74
N ALA A 200 -8.28 -0.32 0.20
CA ALA A 200 -8.06 -0.76 1.57
C ALA A 200 -7.58 -2.23 1.64
N MET A 201 -8.19 -3.11 0.84
CA MET A 201 -7.78 -4.52 0.71
C MET A 201 -6.33 -4.63 0.25
N ALA A 202 -5.89 -3.80 -0.69
CA ALA A 202 -4.49 -3.82 -1.16
C ALA A 202 -3.51 -3.48 -0.02
N ALA A 203 -3.85 -2.50 0.84
CA ALA A 203 -3.05 -2.21 2.02
C ALA A 203 -3.04 -3.37 3.01
N GLY A 204 -4.19 -3.96 3.33
CA GLY A 204 -4.30 -5.11 4.22
C GLY A 204 -3.56 -6.34 3.70
N PHE A 205 -3.65 -6.62 2.40
CA PHE A 205 -2.91 -7.69 1.74
C PHE A 205 -1.39 -7.45 1.84
N ALA A 206 -0.93 -6.22 1.60
CA ALA A 206 0.48 -5.87 1.76
C ALA A 206 0.95 -6.06 3.21
N GLY A 207 0.11 -5.74 4.21
CA GLY A 207 0.41 -5.91 5.63
C GLY A 207 0.67 -7.36 6.01
N ILE A 208 -0.18 -8.28 5.55
CA ILE A 208 0.01 -9.71 5.86
C ILE A 208 1.17 -10.33 5.07
N ILE A 209 1.39 -9.92 3.81
CA ILE A 209 2.57 -10.39 3.04
C ILE A 209 3.87 -9.89 3.68
N ASN A 210 3.87 -8.71 4.30
CA ASN A 210 5.04 -8.18 5.00
C ASN A 210 5.30 -8.88 6.35
N ALA A 211 4.32 -9.52 6.97
CA ALA A 211 4.43 -10.08 8.32
C ALA A 211 5.57 -11.11 8.52
N PRO A 212 5.91 -11.97 7.55
CA PRO A 212 7.09 -12.84 7.66
C PRO A 212 8.43 -12.15 7.37
N ILE A 213 8.42 -10.93 6.84
CA ILE A 213 9.63 -10.14 6.51
C ILE A 213 9.98 -9.21 7.67
N ALA A 214 8.96 -8.57 8.25
CA ALA A 214 9.09 -7.61 9.32
C ALA A 214 8.04 -7.89 10.41
N SER A 215 8.45 -7.76 11.66
CA SER A 215 7.54 -7.96 12.80
C SER A 215 6.37 -6.98 12.77
N LEU A 216 5.20 -7.46 13.16
CA LEU A 216 4.00 -6.65 13.33
C LEU A 216 4.12 -5.84 14.62
N THR A 217 4.06 -4.53 14.51
CA THR A 217 3.99 -3.59 15.64
C THR A 217 2.85 -2.60 15.42
N PRO A 218 2.24 -2.05 16.47
CA PRO A 218 1.17 -1.06 16.29
C PRO A 218 1.58 0.18 15.49
N ASP A 219 2.86 0.55 15.58
CA ASP A 219 3.38 1.78 14.95
C ASP A 219 3.85 1.57 13.50
N MET A 220 3.86 0.31 12.99
CA MET A 220 4.32 0.01 11.62
C MET A 220 3.51 0.72 10.54
N GLY A 221 2.24 1.02 10.83
CA GLY A 221 1.34 1.72 9.90
C GLY A 221 1.78 3.15 9.63
N GLU A 222 2.23 3.87 10.64
CA GLU A 222 2.68 5.26 10.50
C GLU A 222 3.96 5.35 9.64
N ALA A 223 4.93 4.49 9.93
CA ALA A 223 6.20 4.46 9.18
C ALA A 223 5.97 4.18 7.69
N ILE A 224 5.11 3.21 7.36
CA ILE A 224 4.83 2.85 5.96
C ILE A 224 3.98 3.91 5.26
N LEU A 225 3.10 4.62 5.99
CA LEU A 225 2.27 5.69 5.44
C LEU A 225 3.11 6.80 4.85
N VAL A 226 4.12 7.27 5.60
CA VAL A 226 5.05 8.33 5.14
C VAL A 226 5.74 7.92 3.83
N GLN A 227 6.27 6.70 3.76
CA GLN A 227 6.90 6.18 2.54
C GLN A 227 5.88 6.10 1.38
N THR A 228 4.67 5.62 1.67
CA THR A 228 3.59 5.50 0.68
C THR A 228 3.21 6.85 0.08
N PHE A 229 3.12 7.91 0.89
CA PHE A 229 2.87 9.26 0.40
C PHE A 229 3.98 9.76 -0.52
N VAL A 230 5.23 9.57 -0.11
CA VAL A 230 6.39 9.95 -0.96
C VAL A 230 6.34 9.21 -2.30
N VAL A 231 6.01 7.92 -2.30
CA VAL A 231 5.85 7.11 -3.51
C VAL A 231 4.75 7.66 -4.41
N VAL A 232 3.58 7.99 -3.86
CA VAL A 232 2.45 8.55 -4.62
C VAL A 232 2.83 9.89 -5.24
N VAL A 233 3.57 10.73 -4.52
CA VAL A 233 4.06 12.02 -5.02
C VAL A 233 5.10 11.82 -6.14
N ILE A 234 6.09 10.94 -5.95
CA ILE A 234 7.09 10.61 -6.97
C ILE A 234 6.39 10.06 -8.22
N GLY A 235 5.49 9.11 -8.04
CA GLY A 235 4.77 8.44 -9.13
C GLY A 235 3.83 9.37 -9.90
N GLY A 236 3.25 10.33 -9.19
CA GLY A 236 2.20 11.24 -9.64
C GLY A 236 0.84 10.84 -9.08
N VAL A 237 0.24 11.76 -8.35
CA VAL A 237 -1.02 11.55 -7.63
C VAL A 237 -2.12 11.11 -8.59
N GLY A 238 -2.84 10.04 -8.27
CA GLY A 238 -3.91 9.48 -9.11
C GLY A 238 -3.44 8.56 -10.26
N SER A 239 -2.12 8.38 -10.45
CA SER A 239 -1.58 7.51 -11.50
C SER A 239 -1.19 6.13 -10.95
N PHE A 240 -1.97 5.08 -11.28
CA PHE A 240 -1.64 3.71 -10.89
C PHE A 240 -0.26 3.25 -11.44
N PRO A 241 0.08 3.43 -12.73
CA PRO A 241 1.42 3.09 -13.20
C PRO A 241 2.52 3.92 -12.52
N GLY A 242 2.19 5.19 -12.20
CA GLY A 242 3.08 6.06 -11.43
C GLY A 242 3.36 5.51 -10.04
N ALA A 243 2.34 5.06 -9.31
CA ALA A 243 2.51 4.45 -8.00
C ALA A 243 3.39 3.19 -8.03
N VAL A 244 3.24 2.35 -9.08
CA VAL A 244 4.09 1.17 -9.27
C VAL A 244 5.55 1.55 -9.49
N LEU A 245 5.82 2.45 -10.44
CA LEU A 245 7.18 2.91 -10.73
C LEU A 245 7.80 3.66 -9.55
N GLY A 246 7.03 4.56 -8.93
CA GLY A 246 7.48 5.31 -7.75
C GLY A 246 7.82 4.39 -6.59
N GLY A 247 7.03 3.33 -6.38
CA GLY A 247 7.31 2.31 -5.36
C GLY A 247 8.62 1.58 -5.58
N LEU A 248 8.87 1.11 -6.80
CA LEU A 248 10.11 0.44 -7.17
C LEU A 248 11.32 1.37 -6.99
N ILE A 249 11.23 2.61 -7.47
CA ILE A 249 12.29 3.61 -7.30
C ILE A 249 12.55 3.90 -5.82
N ALA A 250 11.51 4.11 -5.03
CA ALA A 250 11.64 4.39 -3.60
C ALA A 250 12.28 3.23 -2.84
N GLY A 251 11.87 1.99 -3.15
CA GLY A 251 12.45 0.80 -2.54
C GLY A 251 13.94 0.66 -2.83
N GLU A 252 14.38 0.90 -4.09
CA GLU A 252 15.78 0.87 -4.45
C GLU A 252 16.58 1.99 -3.76
N ILE A 253 16.04 3.21 -3.69
CA ILE A 253 16.70 4.33 -3.00
C ILE A 253 16.91 3.99 -1.53
N ILE A 254 15.86 3.53 -0.83
CA ILE A 254 15.94 3.17 0.58
C ILE A 254 16.98 2.06 0.79
N SER A 255 16.93 1.01 -0.03
CA SER A 255 17.79 -0.16 0.12
C SER A 255 19.27 0.18 -0.13
N ILE A 256 19.57 0.82 -1.27
CA ILE A 256 20.94 1.18 -1.64
C ILE A 256 21.54 2.20 -0.64
N THR A 257 20.75 3.20 -0.24
CA THR A 257 21.20 4.19 0.76
C THR A 257 21.46 3.53 2.11
N SER A 258 20.61 2.59 2.53
CA SER A 258 20.77 1.87 3.80
C SER A 258 22.04 1.03 3.84
N MET A 259 22.58 0.60 2.69
CA MET A 259 23.85 -0.10 2.61
C MET A 259 25.03 0.80 2.96
N ILE A 260 24.92 2.10 2.67
CA ILE A 260 25.96 3.09 2.98
C ILE A 260 25.78 3.59 4.41
N ASN A 261 24.60 4.08 4.72
CA ASN A 261 24.22 4.51 6.07
C ASN A 261 22.68 4.50 6.22
N PRO A 262 22.12 3.62 7.07
CA PRO A 262 20.67 3.53 7.28
C PRO A 262 20.02 4.85 7.69
N GLY A 263 20.72 5.71 8.42
CA GLY A 263 20.21 7.02 8.87
C GLY A 263 19.90 8.00 7.72
N TYR A 264 20.52 7.82 6.56
CA TYR A 264 20.26 8.66 5.39
C TYR A 264 19.18 8.13 4.44
N ALA A 265 18.66 6.93 4.66
CA ALA A 265 17.69 6.32 3.76
C ALA A 265 16.45 7.20 3.51
N TYR A 266 15.86 7.72 4.59
CA TYR A 266 14.71 8.63 4.47
C TYR A 266 15.10 10.00 3.90
N VAL A 267 16.27 10.53 4.26
CA VAL A 267 16.75 11.81 3.72
C VAL A 267 16.89 11.72 2.20
N MET A 268 17.47 10.64 1.68
CA MET A 268 17.62 10.41 0.25
C MET A 268 16.26 10.20 -0.45
N LEU A 269 15.33 9.49 0.21
CA LEU A 269 13.99 9.32 -0.31
C LEU A 269 13.28 10.68 -0.50
N PHE A 270 13.32 11.56 0.51
CA PHE A 270 12.77 12.90 0.43
C PHE A 270 13.51 13.81 -0.54
N ALA A 271 14.84 13.69 -0.63
CA ALA A 271 15.64 14.44 -1.60
C ALA A 271 15.25 14.09 -3.04
N VAL A 272 15.07 12.80 -3.35
CA VAL A 272 14.60 12.36 -4.66
C VAL A 272 13.17 12.82 -4.94
N MET A 273 12.28 12.76 -3.95
CA MET A 273 10.92 13.31 -4.08
C MET A 273 10.99 14.80 -4.45
N THR A 274 11.78 15.59 -3.73
CA THR A 274 11.94 17.02 -4.01
C THR A 274 12.51 17.27 -5.41
N LEU A 275 13.52 16.50 -5.81
CA LEU A 275 14.08 16.58 -7.15
C LEU A 275 13.04 16.28 -8.23
N VAL A 276 12.24 15.22 -8.05
CA VAL A 276 11.16 14.86 -8.98
C VAL A 276 10.15 16.01 -9.08
N LEU A 277 9.71 16.59 -7.96
CA LEU A 277 8.74 17.68 -7.95
C LEU A 277 9.28 18.95 -8.64
N VAL A 278 10.56 19.27 -8.48
CA VAL A 278 11.20 20.41 -9.14
C VAL A 278 11.26 20.21 -10.67
N VAL A 279 11.57 18.99 -11.13
CA VAL A 279 11.71 18.68 -12.56
C VAL A 279 10.35 18.38 -13.20
N ARG A 280 9.46 17.70 -12.47
CA ARG A 280 8.12 17.29 -12.89
C ARG A 280 7.11 17.50 -11.76
N PRO A 281 6.47 18.68 -11.67
CA PRO A 281 5.55 19.02 -10.58
C PRO A 281 4.36 18.05 -10.43
N HIS A 282 4.01 17.31 -11.48
CA HIS A 282 2.91 16.33 -11.48
C HIS A 282 3.38 14.89 -11.17
N GLY A 283 4.65 14.72 -10.79
CA GLY A 283 5.27 13.41 -10.64
C GLY A 283 5.68 12.78 -11.99
N LEU A 284 6.19 11.55 -11.94
CA LEU A 284 6.75 10.87 -13.12
C LEU A 284 5.69 10.58 -14.20
N LEU A 285 4.53 10.09 -13.81
CA LEU A 285 3.43 9.67 -14.67
C LEU A 285 2.07 10.27 -14.25
N GLY A 286 2.07 11.37 -13.52
CA GLY A 286 0.86 12.12 -13.19
C GLY A 286 0.28 12.80 -14.43
N THR A 287 -1.04 12.83 -14.53
CA THR A 287 -1.73 13.65 -15.53
C THR A 287 -1.72 15.11 -15.09
N ARG A 288 -1.53 16.06 -16.02
CA ARG A 288 -1.73 17.48 -15.73
C ARG A 288 -3.13 17.66 -15.17
N GLY A 289 -3.20 18.13 -13.92
CA GLY A 289 -4.47 18.35 -13.25
C GLY A 289 -5.39 19.25 -14.07
N ARG A 290 -6.67 19.03 -13.95
CA ARG A 290 -7.68 20.01 -14.30
C ARG A 290 -7.49 21.20 -13.34
N GLU A 291 -7.00 22.32 -13.84
CA GLU A 291 -7.14 23.63 -13.21
C GLU A 291 -8.60 24.06 -13.22
#